data_f44f4160f28aed574bb7b90f4738a9f0
#
_entry.id   f44f4160f28aed574bb7b90f4738a9f0
#
_cell.length_a   1.000
_cell.length_b   1.000
_cell.length_c   1.000
_cell.angle_alpha   90.00
_cell.angle_beta   90.00
_cell.angle_gamma   90.00
#
_symmetry.space_group_name_H-M   'P 1'
#
loop_
_entity.id
_entity.type
_entity.pdbx_description
1 polymer ?
#
loop_
_entity_poly.entity_id
_entity_poly.type
_entity_poly.pdbx_seq_one_letter_code
_entity_poly.pdbx_strand_id
1 'polypeptide(L)' 'MYAIMTVAGADSTGIIAAVTTTLAELDINVIDVSQTLMGGYFTMILRVEFDAD' A
#
# COMPACT_ATOMS: atom_id res chain seq x y z
N MET A 1 -9.17 13.27 -4.00
CA MET A 1 -8.78 12.40 -5.13
C MET A 1 -8.46 11.00 -4.62
N TYR A 2 -8.81 9.99 -5.36
CA TYR A 2 -8.59 8.59 -4.99
C TYR A 2 -7.68 7.91 -5.99
N ALA A 3 -6.94 6.93 -5.51
CA ALA A 3 -6.10 6.12 -6.37
C ALA A 3 -6.03 4.69 -5.85
N ILE A 4 -5.71 3.78 -6.74
CA ILE A 4 -5.44 2.39 -6.41
C ILE A 4 -3.95 2.13 -6.58
N MET A 5 -3.33 1.59 -5.55
CA MET A 5 -1.93 1.19 -5.59
C MET A 5 -1.82 -0.33 -5.47
N THR A 6 -0.93 -0.91 -6.24
CA THR A 6 -0.62 -2.34 -6.14
C THR A 6 0.84 -2.52 -5.79
N VAL A 7 1.11 -3.33 -4.78
CA VAL A 7 2.46 -3.65 -4.31
C VAL A 7 2.59 -5.17 -4.29
N ALA A 8 3.68 -5.68 -4.83
CA ALA A 8 3.95 -7.10 -4.82
C ALA A 8 5.41 -7.35 -4.45
N GLY A 9 5.68 -8.43 -3.73
CA GLY A 9 7.03 -8.75 -3.34
C GLY A 9 7.14 -10.09 -2.63
N ALA A 10 8.40 -10.49 -2.38
CA ALA A 10 8.71 -11.75 -1.72
C ALA A 10 8.78 -11.64 -0.21
N ASP A 11 8.91 -10.44 0.34
CA ASP A 11 9.00 -10.19 1.78
C ASP A 11 8.00 -9.09 2.15
N SER A 12 6.97 -9.48 2.90
CA SER A 12 5.88 -8.55 3.22
C SER A 12 6.24 -7.58 4.35
N THR A 13 7.07 -7.98 5.31
CA THR A 13 7.27 -7.21 6.55
C THR A 13 7.88 -5.83 6.27
N GLY A 14 9.02 -5.79 5.60
CA GLY A 14 9.70 -4.53 5.32
C GLY A 14 8.98 -3.67 4.29
N ILE A 15 8.36 -4.31 3.30
CA ILE A 15 7.70 -3.60 2.21
C ILE A 15 6.43 -2.90 2.70
N ILE A 16 5.62 -3.57 3.51
CA ILE A 16 4.40 -2.97 4.06
C ILE A 16 4.76 -1.75 4.92
N ALA A 17 5.76 -1.89 5.79
CA ALA A 17 6.20 -0.78 6.62
C ALA A 17 6.70 0.41 5.78
N ALA A 18 7.50 0.14 4.75
CA ALA A 18 8.02 1.19 3.87
C ALA A 18 6.90 1.92 3.12
N VAL A 19 5.94 1.18 2.57
CA VAL A 19 4.82 1.75 1.83
C VAL A 19 3.95 2.62 2.74
N THR A 20 3.54 2.10 3.89
CA THR A 20 2.66 2.84 4.79
C THR A 20 3.35 4.06 5.39
N THR A 21 4.63 3.97 5.72
CA THR A 21 5.39 5.11 6.23
C THR A 21 5.49 6.20 5.17
N THR A 22 5.80 5.84 3.93
CA THR A 22 5.91 6.80 2.84
C THR A 22 4.57 7.49 2.57
N LEU A 23 3.47 6.74 2.57
CA LEU A 23 2.14 7.33 2.38
C LEU A 23 1.81 8.32 3.50
N ALA A 24 2.14 7.98 4.74
CA ALA A 24 1.91 8.86 5.88
C ALA A 24 2.72 10.16 5.77
N GLU A 25 3.98 10.07 5.33
CA GLU A 25 4.83 11.24 5.13
C GLU A 25 4.31 12.17 4.04
N LEU A 26 3.60 11.64 3.06
CA LEU A 26 3.01 12.40 1.97
C LEU A 26 1.58 12.86 2.26
N ASP A 27 1.08 12.67 3.47
CA ASP A 27 -0.29 12.96 3.86
C ASP A 27 -1.34 12.24 3.00
N ILE A 28 -1.01 11.02 2.59
CA ILE A 28 -1.93 10.19 1.83
C ILE A 28 -2.65 9.25 2.80
N ASN A 29 -3.97 9.28 2.77
CA ASN A 29 -4.80 8.47 3.65
C ASN A 29 -5.12 7.12 3.01
N VAL A 30 -4.88 6.03 3.73
CA VAL A 30 -5.23 4.69 3.28
C VAL A 30 -6.67 4.39 3.72
N ILE A 31 -7.54 4.11 2.74
CA ILE A 31 -8.95 3.84 2.99
C ILE A 31 -9.22 2.34 3.12
N ASP A 32 -8.69 1.56 2.18
CA ASP A 32 -8.84 0.10 2.16
C ASP A 32 -7.53 -0.57 1.84
N VAL A 33 -7.31 -1.74 2.40
CA VAL A 33 -6.16 -2.59 2.09
C VAL A 33 -6.66 -4.02 1.91
N SER A 34 -6.18 -4.68 0.87
CA SER A 34 -6.42 -6.09 0.64
C SER A 34 -5.08 -6.76 0.35
N GLN A 35 -4.82 -7.89 1.00
CA GLN A 35 -3.57 -8.62 0.84
C GLN A 35 -3.84 -10.08 0.49
N THR A 36 -2.98 -10.63 -0.34
CA THR A 36 -3.02 -12.04 -0.72
C THR A 36 -1.61 -12.62 -0.63
N LEU A 37 -1.49 -13.79 0.00
CA LEU A 37 -0.23 -14.53 0.07
C LEU A 37 -0.32 -15.75 -0.84
N MET A 38 0.72 -15.96 -1.64
CA MET A 38 0.78 -17.10 -2.55
C MET A 38 2.22 -17.53 -2.73
N GLY A 39 2.55 -18.74 -2.23
CA GLY A 39 3.85 -19.36 -2.47
C GLY A 39 5.05 -18.55 -2.02
N GLY A 40 4.97 -17.85 -0.91
CA GLY A 40 6.05 -17.00 -0.40
C GLY A 40 6.08 -15.59 -0.99
N TYR A 41 5.17 -15.28 -1.89
CA TYR A 41 4.99 -13.94 -2.43
C TYR A 41 3.72 -13.33 -1.89
N PHE A 42 3.69 -12.00 -1.81
CA PHE A 42 2.46 -11.31 -1.43
C PHE A 42 2.11 -10.25 -2.46
N THR A 43 0.82 -9.96 -2.55
CA THR A 43 0.28 -8.84 -3.32
C THR A 43 -0.59 -8.02 -2.39
N MET A 44 -0.40 -6.70 -2.40
CA MET A 44 -1.19 -5.78 -1.60
C MET A 44 -1.81 -4.75 -2.53
N ILE A 45 -3.11 -4.54 -2.39
CA ILE A 45 -3.85 -3.52 -3.13
C ILE A 45 -4.37 -2.54 -2.10
N LEU A 46 -4.08 -1.26 -2.30
CA LEU A 46 -4.53 -0.19 -1.41
C LEU A 46 -5.39 0.80 -2.18
N ARG A 47 -6.48 1.22 -1.56
CA ARG A 47 -7.22 2.38 -2.05
C ARG A 47 -6.85 3.57 -1.16
N VAL A 48 -6.37 4.63 -1.76
CA VAL A 48 -5.86 5.80 -1.03
C VAL A 48 -6.60 7.06 -1.44
N GLU A 49 -6.58 8.02 -0.53
CA GLU A 49 -7.17 9.34 -0.75
C GLU A 49 -6.13 10.41 -0.47
N PHE A 50 -6.06 11.42 -1.32
CA PHE A 50 -5.11 12.51 -1.16
C PHE A 50 -5.65 13.79 -1.80
N ASP A 51 -5.10 14.93 -1.39
CA ASP A 51 -5.42 16.21 -2.00
C ASP A 51 -4.62 16.39 -3.28
N ALA A 52 -5.28 16.91 -4.30
CA ALA A 52 -4.70 17.02 -5.64
C ALA A 52 -4.21 18.42 -5.98
N ASP A 53 -3.92 19.22 -5.00
CA ASP A 53 -3.46 20.60 -5.19
C ASP A 53 -1.99 20.65 -5.61
#